data_3aff7d35fd035374fc301ba48aa9836b
#
_entry.id   3aff7d35fd035374fc301ba48aa9836b
#
_cell.length_a   1.000
_cell.length_b   1.000
_cell.length_c   1.000
_cell.angle_alpha   90.00
_cell.angle_beta   90.00
_cell.angle_gamma   90.00
#
_symmetry.space_group_name_H-M   'P 1'
#
loop_
_entity.id
_entity.type
_entity.pdbx_description
1 polymer ?
#
loop_
_entity_poly.entity_id
_entity_poly.type
_entity_poly.pdbx_seq_one_letter_code
_entity_poly.pdbx_strand_id
1 'polypeptide(L)'
;MGKRVNTAVWLEKQQRWQIKVQKDGVRKTFTSAKPGRTGQREANRKADAWLDDGISNTTKRCSELWDDFLISAKATAGGSYVEQIEKFGRNYILPVVGIRRISDLNAGMLQDVLNRAYKEGCLNPDNKRKSKGNLSRKTLQGIRSVEMAFVKWARQHQYTSLRPEDEVVVPKGARTKGKRILQPDSLRILLSTDTRVIRGKVEDDENIH
;
A
#
# COMPACT_ATOMS: atom_id res chain seq x y z
N MET A 1 -4.98 2.86 25.77
CA MET A 1 -4.64 1.55 26.40
C MET A 1 -5.93 0.89 26.87
N GLY A 2 -6.33 -0.21 26.22
CA GLY A 2 -7.52 -0.97 26.61
C GLY A 2 -7.19 -1.85 27.82
N LYS A 3 -7.75 -1.54 28.98
CA LYS A 3 -7.59 -2.41 30.15
C LYS A 3 -8.52 -3.62 30.04
N ARG A 4 -7.99 -4.80 30.29
CA ARG A 4 -8.74 -6.04 30.40
C ARG A 4 -9.74 -5.98 31.58
N VAL A 5 -10.98 -6.35 31.32
CA VAL A 5 -12.05 -6.35 32.33
C VAL A 5 -12.16 -7.69 33.06
N ASN A 6 -11.68 -8.79 32.45
CA ASN A 6 -11.78 -10.15 32.97
C ASN A 6 -10.42 -10.86 33.06
N THR A 7 -10.37 -11.99 33.77
CA THR A 7 -9.20 -12.84 33.91
C THR A 7 -9.45 -14.21 33.30
N ALA A 8 -8.36 -14.92 32.94
CA ALA A 8 -8.47 -16.26 32.37
C ALA A 8 -9.07 -17.23 33.40
N VAL A 9 -9.98 -18.10 32.93
CA VAL A 9 -10.66 -19.13 33.69
C VAL A 9 -10.14 -20.49 33.25
N TRP A 10 -9.97 -21.41 34.19
CA TRP A 10 -9.57 -22.79 33.92
C TRP A 10 -10.75 -23.59 33.40
N LEU A 11 -10.57 -24.23 32.25
CA LEU A 11 -11.55 -25.13 31.67
C LEU A 11 -11.13 -26.58 31.88
N GLU A 12 -11.73 -27.25 32.90
CA GLU A 12 -11.38 -28.59 33.27
C GLU A 12 -11.50 -29.62 32.14
N LYS A 13 -12.60 -29.54 31.35
CA LYS A 13 -12.84 -30.42 30.20
C LYS A 13 -11.74 -30.32 29.14
N GLN A 14 -11.07 -29.19 29.02
CA GLN A 14 -10.08 -28.90 27.98
C GLN A 14 -8.66 -28.76 28.53
N GLN A 15 -8.51 -28.91 29.87
CA GLN A 15 -7.22 -28.83 30.57
C GLN A 15 -6.40 -27.62 30.19
N ARG A 16 -7.06 -26.43 30.12
CA ARG A 16 -6.44 -25.17 29.71
C ARG A 16 -7.06 -23.94 30.33
N TRP A 17 -6.26 -22.92 30.52
CA TRP A 17 -6.74 -21.57 30.80
C TRP A 17 -7.28 -20.92 29.55
N GLN A 18 -8.41 -20.23 29.65
CA GLN A 18 -9.00 -19.51 28.54
C GLN A 18 -9.48 -18.13 29.00
N ILE A 19 -9.20 -17.12 28.15
CA ILE A 19 -9.76 -15.78 28.32
C ILE A 19 -10.28 -15.31 26.96
N LYS A 20 -11.45 -14.68 26.98
CA LYS A 20 -12.04 -14.01 25.82
C LYS A 20 -11.99 -12.51 26.06
N VAL A 21 -11.39 -11.79 25.14
CA VAL A 21 -11.29 -10.33 25.17
C VAL A 21 -11.89 -9.76 23.89
N GLN A 22 -12.41 -8.54 24.00
CA GLN A 22 -12.97 -7.83 22.85
C GLN A 22 -12.30 -6.46 22.73
N LYS A 23 -11.95 -6.09 21.50
CA LYS A 23 -11.37 -4.81 21.12
C LYS A 23 -11.97 -4.40 19.79
N ASP A 24 -12.49 -3.18 19.71
CA ASP A 24 -13.04 -2.59 18.47
C ASP A 24 -14.04 -3.50 17.73
N GLY A 25 -14.92 -4.16 18.50
CA GLY A 25 -15.94 -5.07 17.97
C GLY A 25 -15.46 -6.50 17.67
N VAL A 26 -14.13 -6.74 17.68
CA VAL A 26 -13.55 -8.07 17.45
C VAL A 26 -13.32 -8.80 18.75
N ARG A 27 -13.83 -10.04 18.83
CA ARG A 27 -13.65 -10.92 19.97
C ARG A 27 -12.55 -11.94 19.66
N LYS A 28 -11.54 -12.02 20.56
CA LYS A 28 -10.44 -13.00 20.45
C LYS A 28 -10.31 -13.82 21.71
N THR A 29 -9.90 -15.07 21.54
CA THR A 29 -9.73 -16.03 22.64
C THR A 29 -8.26 -16.38 22.77
N PHE A 30 -7.71 -16.28 23.97
CA PHE A 30 -6.35 -16.67 24.30
C PHE A 30 -6.34 -17.83 25.27
N THR A 31 -5.41 -18.75 25.10
CA THR A 31 -5.33 -19.98 25.90
C THR A 31 -3.92 -20.26 26.35
N SER A 32 -3.81 -21.00 27.47
CA SER A 32 -2.56 -21.62 27.94
C SER A 32 -2.88 -22.99 28.52
N ALA A 33 -2.13 -24.01 28.12
CA ALA A 33 -2.25 -25.38 28.64
C ALA A 33 -1.48 -25.60 29.94
N LYS A 34 -0.68 -24.63 30.40
CA LYS A 34 0.09 -24.77 31.65
C LYS A 34 -0.85 -24.73 32.85
N PRO A 35 -0.78 -25.70 33.77
CA PRO A 35 -1.60 -25.70 34.98
C PRO A 35 -1.20 -24.57 35.93
N GLY A 36 -2.11 -24.24 36.85
CA GLY A 36 -1.86 -23.32 37.94
C GLY A 36 -1.73 -21.84 37.53
N ARG A 37 -1.25 -20.99 38.43
CA ARG A 37 -1.15 -19.53 38.26
C ARG A 37 -0.26 -19.11 37.09
N THR A 38 0.74 -19.91 36.73
CA THR A 38 1.65 -19.62 35.63
C THR A 38 0.91 -19.62 34.29
N GLY A 39 0.06 -20.62 34.06
CA GLY A 39 -0.77 -20.69 32.86
C GLY A 39 -1.81 -19.57 32.78
N GLN A 40 -2.42 -19.24 33.92
CA GLN A 40 -3.35 -18.11 33.99
C GLN A 40 -2.66 -16.80 33.63
N ARG A 41 -1.47 -16.54 34.18
CA ARG A 41 -0.67 -15.35 33.85
C ARG A 41 -0.27 -15.31 32.39
N GLU A 42 0.08 -16.45 31.78
CA GLU A 42 0.44 -16.53 30.37
C GLU A 42 -0.75 -16.19 29.46
N ALA A 43 -1.92 -16.78 29.73
CA ALA A 43 -3.14 -16.47 28.97
C ALA A 43 -3.52 -14.99 29.10
N ASN A 44 -3.44 -14.45 30.31
CA ASN A 44 -3.70 -13.04 30.58
C ASN A 44 -2.70 -12.13 29.84
N ARG A 45 -1.39 -12.44 29.89
CA ARG A 45 -0.36 -11.66 29.20
C ARG A 45 -0.56 -11.64 27.68
N LYS A 46 -0.96 -12.78 27.08
CA LYS A 46 -1.30 -12.85 25.66
C LYS A 46 -2.49 -11.95 25.32
N ALA A 47 -3.50 -11.90 26.19
CA ALA A 47 -4.66 -11.05 26.02
C ALA A 47 -4.30 -9.56 26.19
N ASP A 48 -3.49 -9.22 27.19
CA ASP A 48 -3.04 -7.85 27.44
C ASP A 48 -2.19 -7.35 26.27
N ALA A 49 -1.22 -8.17 25.81
CA ALA A 49 -0.39 -7.85 24.65
C ALA A 49 -1.24 -7.55 23.40
N TRP A 50 -2.32 -8.32 23.18
CA TRP A 50 -3.22 -8.06 22.07
C TRP A 50 -4.06 -6.80 22.26
N LEU A 51 -4.48 -6.48 23.47
CA LEU A 51 -5.20 -5.25 23.79
C LEU A 51 -4.29 -4.02 23.64
N ASP A 52 -3.01 -4.15 24.01
CA ASP A 52 -2.02 -3.08 23.91
C ASP A 52 -1.41 -2.94 22.51
N ASP A 53 -1.58 -3.95 21.66
CA ASP A 53 -0.97 -4.02 20.31
C ASP A 53 -1.52 -2.99 19.33
N GLY A 54 -2.19 -1.97 19.78
CA GLY A 54 -2.53 -0.73 19.07
C GLY A 54 -3.18 -0.89 17.68
N ILE A 55 -3.37 -2.13 17.20
CA ILE A 55 -4.00 -2.38 15.92
C ILE A 55 -5.49 -2.17 16.10
N SER A 56 -5.96 -1.07 15.58
CA SER A 56 -7.39 -0.83 15.40
C SER A 56 -7.93 -1.94 14.49
N ASN A 57 -8.76 -2.85 15.01
CA ASN A 57 -9.48 -3.82 14.20
C ASN A 57 -10.58 -3.10 13.42
N THR A 58 -10.18 -2.18 12.56
CA THR A 58 -11.12 -1.48 11.71
C THR A 58 -11.68 -2.46 10.68
N THR A 59 -12.98 -2.44 10.52
CA THR A 59 -13.68 -3.12 9.43
C THR A 59 -13.60 -2.32 8.13
N LYS A 60 -12.95 -1.14 8.15
CA LYS A 60 -12.82 -0.26 7.00
C LYS A 60 -12.17 -0.98 5.82
N ARG A 61 -12.68 -0.70 4.64
CA ARG A 61 -12.10 -1.18 3.39
C ARG A 61 -10.87 -0.37 3.01
N CYS A 62 -10.00 -0.97 2.21
CA CYS A 62 -8.83 -0.26 1.70
C CYS A 62 -9.21 0.98 0.88
N SER A 63 -10.34 0.96 0.16
CA SER A 63 -10.83 2.13 -0.58
C SER A 63 -11.18 3.31 0.33
N GLU A 64 -11.88 3.07 1.45
CA GLU A 64 -12.23 4.12 2.43
C GLU A 64 -10.98 4.72 3.08
N LEU A 65 -10.03 3.87 3.45
CA LEU A 65 -8.75 4.31 4.02
C LEU A 65 -7.85 4.99 2.99
N TRP A 66 -8.03 4.67 1.71
CA TRP A 66 -7.30 5.34 0.64
C TRP A 66 -7.67 6.81 0.52
N ASP A 67 -8.94 7.14 0.71
CA ASP A 67 -9.40 8.54 0.71
C ASP A 67 -8.79 9.31 1.88
N ASP A 68 -8.75 8.72 3.09
CA ASP A 68 -8.07 9.29 4.26
C ASP A 68 -6.56 9.47 4.00
N PHE A 69 -5.92 8.50 3.35
CA PHE A 69 -4.50 8.57 2.95
C PHE A 69 -4.25 9.70 1.95
N LEU A 70 -5.11 9.87 0.95
CA LEU A 70 -5.00 10.97 -0.02
C LEU A 70 -5.12 12.34 0.63
N ILE A 71 -6.04 12.51 1.60
CA ILE A 71 -6.17 13.75 2.37
C ILE A 71 -4.86 14.04 3.10
N SER A 72 -4.29 13.03 3.77
CA SER A 72 -3.00 13.15 4.46
C SER A 72 -1.85 13.48 3.49
N ALA A 73 -1.81 12.83 2.33
CA ALA A 73 -0.79 13.09 1.32
C ALA A 73 -0.88 14.51 0.75
N LYS A 74 -2.08 15.02 0.49
CA LYS A 74 -2.31 16.40 0.03
C LYS A 74 -1.81 17.46 1.01
N ALA A 75 -1.85 17.15 2.30
CA ALA A 75 -1.38 18.06 3.34
C ALA A 75 0.16 18.08 3.50
N THR A 76 0.86 16.98 3.09
CA THR A 76 2.28 16.79 3.42
C THR A 76 3.20 16.64 2.21
N ALA A 77 2.66 16.37 1.02
CA ALA A 77 3.44 16.07 -0.18
C ALA A 77 3.24 17.10 -1.30
N GLY A 78 4.21 17.18 -2.21
CA GLY A 78 4.10 18.03 -3.40
C GLY A 78 3.04 17.54 -4.40
N GLY A 79 2.41 18.46 -5.15
CA GLY A 79 1.28 18.19 -6.04
C GLY A 79 1.53 17.06 -7.04
N SER A 80 2.67 17.02 -7.70
CA SER A 80 3.01 15.98 -8.68
C SER A 80 3.06 14.56 -8.07
N TYR A 81 3.48 14.44 -6.82
CA TYR A 81 3.47 13.17 -6.11
C TYR A 81 2.05 12.73 -5.74
N VAL A 82 1.21 13.67 -5.31
CA VAL A 82 -0.21 13.41 -5.03
C VAL A 82 -0.94 12.93 -6.31
N GLU A 83 -0.74 13.60 -7.44
CA GLU A 83 -1.28 13.14 -8.74
C GLU A 83 -0.82 11.72 -9.08
N GLN A 84 0.42 11.40 -8.79
CA GLN A 84 0.96 10.05 -8.99
C GLN A 84 0.27 9.02 -8.08
N ILE A 85 0.04 9.34 -6.80
CA ILE A 85 -0.71 8.50 -5.85
C ILE A 85 -2.13 8.27 -6.38
N GLU A 86 -2.85 9.33 -6.75
CA GLU A 86 -4.21 9.23 -7.28
C GLU A 86 -4.26 8.37 -8.55
N LYS A 87 -3.34 8.60 -9.47
CA LYS A 87 -3.26 7.86 -10.74
C LYS A 87 -2.98 6.37 -10.52
N PHE A 88 -1.99 6.05 -9.67
CA PHE A 88 -1.63 4.66 -9.43
C PHE A 88 -2.65 3.95 -8.56
N GLY A 89 -3.21 4.63 -7.56
CA GLY A 89 -4.32 4.11 -6.76
C GLY A 89 -5.50 3.70 -7.62
N ARG A 90 -6.05 4.64 -8.37
CA ARG A 90 -7.23 4.41 -9.21
C ARG A 90 -7.02 3.38 -10.32
N ASN A 91 -5.84 3.37 -10.95
CA ASN A 91 -5.62 2.55 -12.13
C ASN A 91 -5.09 1.15 -11.84
N TYR A 92 -4.46 0.92 -10.69
CA TYR A 92 -3.77 -0.34 -10.42
C TYR A 92 -4.09 -0.94 -9.06
N ILE A 93 -4.08 -0.14 -7.99
CA ILE A 93 -4.14 -0.65 -6.62
C ILE A 93 -5.58 -0.94 -6.20
N LEU A 94 -6.44 0.07 -6.24
CA LEU A 94 -7.83 -0.04 -5.77
C LEU A 94 -8.68 -1.07 -6.53
N PRO A 95 -8.51 -1.30 -7.84
CA PRO A 95 -9.25 -2.36 -8.53
C PRO A 95 -9.00 -3.77 -7.97
N VAL A 96 -7.87 -3.97 -7.31
CA VAL A 96 -7.49 -5.28 -6.74
C VAL A 96 -7.77 -5.37 -5.24
N VAL A 97 -7.31 -4.36 -4.49
CA VAL A 97 -7.38 -4.40 -3.02
C VAL A 97 -8.46 -3.51 -2.41
N GLY A 98 -9.06 -2.60 -3.17
CA GLY A 98 -9.98 -1.59 -2.65
C GLY A 98 -11.19 -2.15 -1.89
N ILE A 99 -11.76 -3.27 -2.36
CA ILE A 99 -12.90 -3.94 -1.72
C ILE A 99 -12.51 -4.76 -0.48
N ARG A 100 -11.22 -5.02 -0.27
CA ARG A 100 -10.72 -5.81 0.86
C ARG A 100 -10.68 -4.97 2.12
N ARG A 101 -10.87 -5.62 3.27
CA ARG A 101 -10.64 -4.98 4.56
C ARG A 101 -9.14 -4.83 4.78
N ILE A 102 -8.74 -3.77 5.44
CA ILE A 102 -7.32 -3.54 5.75
C ILE A 102 -6.73 -4.64 6.63
N SER A 103 -7.55 -5.25 7.50
CA SER A 103 -7.15 -6.40 8.34
C SER A 103 -6.77 -7.64 7.53
N ASP A 104 -7.34 -7.80 6.34
CA ASP A 104 -7.15 -8.98 5.49
C ASP A 104 -6.04 -8.77 4.46
N LEU A 105 -5.53 -7.53 4.36
CA LEU A 105 -4.46 -7.18 3.44
C LEU A 105 -3.16 -7.90 3.81
N ASN A 106 -2.54 -8.53 2.84
CA ASN A 106 -1.27 -9.22 3.00
C ASN A 106 -0.31 -8.92 1.83
N ALA A 107 0.97 -9.29 1.98
CA ALA A 107 1.99 -9.05 0.98
C ALA A 107 1.69 -9.75 -0.37
N GLY A 108 1.07 -10.93 -0.34
CA GLY A 108 0.67 -11.65 -1.55
C GLY A 108 -0.33 -10.88 -2.39
N MET A 109 -1.30 -10.20 -1.77
CA MET A 109 -2.28 -9.36 -2.49
C MET A 109 -1.61 -8.14 -3.14
N LEU A 110 -0.65 -7.51 -2.46
CA LEU A 110 0.13 -6.40 -3.02
C LEU A 110 1.03 -6.88 -4.18
N GLN A 111 1.65 -8.05 -4.04
CA GLN A 111 2.40 -8.66 -5.13
C GLN A 111 1.51 -8.96 -6.34
N ASP A 112 0.26 -9.36 -6.10
CA ASP A 112 -0.72 -9.65 -7.16
C ASP A 112 -1.09 -8.40 -7.95
N VAL A 113 -1.19 -7.23 -7.30
CA VAL A 113 -1.36 -5.93 -7.99
C VAL A 113 -0.23 -5.72 -9.01
N LEU A 114 1.04 -5.90 -8.61
CA LEU A 114 2.19 -5.71 -9.50
C LEU A 114 2.22 -6.74 -10.64
N ASN A 115 1.91 -8.00 -10.34
CA ASN A 115 1.90 -9.08 -11.33
C ASN A 115 0.80 -8.84 -12.36
N ARG A 116 -0.39 -8.47 -11.93
CA ARG A 116 -1.51 -8.15 -12.82
C ARG A 116 -1.26 -6.87 -13.61
N ALA A 117 -0.77 -5.81 -12.97
CA ALA A 117 -0.40 -4.58 -13.66
C ALA A 117 0.66 -4.84 -14.75
N TYR A 118 1.63 -5.72 -14.49
CA TYR A 118 2.63 -6.11 -15.49
C TYR A 118 2.00 -6.85 -16.68
N LYS A 119 1.13 -7.81 -16.43
CA LYS A 119 0.52 -8.65 -17.48
C LYS A 119 -0.58 -7.94 -18.26
N GLU A 120 -1.49 -7.31 -17.54
CA GLU A 120 -2.75 -6.77 -18.08
C GLU A 120 -2.65 -5.26 -18.40
N GLY A 121 -1.70 -4.55 -17.78
CA GLY A 121 -1.60 -3.10 -17.89
C GLY A 121 -2.52 -2.40 -16.89
N CYS A 122 -3.33 -1.44 -17.35
CA CYS A 122 -4.29 -0.73 -16.50
C CYS A 122 -5.42 -1.67 -16.06
N LEU A 123 -5.60 -1.78 -14.74
CA LEU A 123 -6.59 -2.67 -14.13
C LEU A 123 -7.95 -2.00 -13.91
N ASN A 124 -8.03 -0.68 -14.06
CA ASN A 124 -9.29 0.05 -13.93
C ASN A 124 -10.17 -0.16 -15.19
N PRO A 125 -11.37 -0.76 -15.04
CA PRO A 125 -12.26 -1.01 -16.16
C PRO A 125 -12.77 0.29 -16.83
N ASP A 126 -12.92 1.37 -16.05
CA ASP A 126 -13.46 2.65 -16.51
C ASP A 126 -12.44 3.50 -17.26
N ASN A 127 -11.17 3.11 -17.27
CA ASN A 127 -10.14 3.86 -17.95
C ASN A 127 -10.15 3.57 -19.46
N LYS A 128 -10.70 4.50 -20.25
CA LYS A 128 -10.78 4.40 -21.72
C LYS A 128 -9.41 4.32 -22.39
N ARG A 129 -8.36 4.89 -21.79
CA ARG A 129 -6.98 4.85 -22.28
C ARG A 129 -6.19 3.75 -21.59
N LYS A 130 -6.65 2.50 -21.70
CA LYS A 130 -5.97 1.35 -21.10
C LYS A 130 -4.55 1.24 -21.63
N SER A 131 -3.56 1.25 -20.74
CA SER A 131 -2.23 0.80 -21.09
C SER A 131 -2.27 -0.70 -21.38
N LYS A 132 -1.63 -1.13 -22.46
CA LYS A 132 -1.43 -2.55 -22.75
C LYS A 132 -0.47 -3.14 -21.69
N GLY A 133 -0.50 -4.45 -21.49
CA GLY A 133 0.43 -5.14 -20.62
C GLY A 133 1.92 -4.84 -20.90
N ASN A 134 2.81 -5.48 -20.19
CA ASN A 134 4.27 -5.24 -20.25
C ASN A 134 4.68 -3.83 -19.81
N LEU A 135 4.16 -3.37 -18.67
CA LEU A 135 4.55 -2.09 -18.09
C LEU A 135 6.05 -2.03 -17.84
N SER A 136 6.62 -0.82 -17.99
CA SER A 136 8.04 -0.61 -17.73
C SER A 136 8.38 -0.83 -16.25
N ARG A 137 9.62 -1.25 -15.97
CA ARG A 137 10.14 -1.41 -14.61
C ARG A 137 9.95 -0.15 -13.77
N LYS A 138 10.17 1.04 -14.35
CA LYS A 138 9.98 2.33 -13.67
C LYS A 138 8.52 2.53 -13.24
N THR A 139 7.55 2.18 -14.09
CA THR A 139 6.12 2.29 -13.75
C THR A 139 5.76 1.34 -12.61
N LEU A 140 6.22 0.09 -12.67
CA LEU A 140 5.97 -0.90 -11.61
C LEU A 140 6.64 -0.51 -10.28
N GLN A 141 7.83 0.07 -10.33
CA GLN A 141 8.48 0.63 -9.14
C GLN A 141 7.67 1.78 -8.54
N GLY A 142 7.07 2.63 -9.39
CA GLY A 142 6.18 3.70 -8.93
C GLY A 142 4.92 3.16 -8.25
N ILE A 143 4.28 2.13 -8.83
CA ILE A 143 3.11 1.46 -8.22
C ILE A 143 3.52 0.89 -6.85
N ARG A 144 4.62 0.11 -6.79
CA ARG A 144 5.14 -0.45 -5.53
C ARG A 144 5.42 0.63 -4.48
N SER A 145 6.04 1.74 -4.87
CA SER A 145 6.33 2.83 -3.94
C SER A 145 5.05 3.40 -3.31
N VAL A 146 3.99 3.55 -4.10
CA VAL A 146 2.71 4.05 -3.61
C VAL A 146 2.01 3.02 -2.70
N GLU A 147 2.08 1.72 -3.02
CA GLU A 147 1.60 0.65 -2.13
C GLU A 147 2.31 0.68 -0.77
N MET A 148 3.64 0.78 -0.79
CA MET A 148 4.42 0.84 0.45
C MET A 148 4.10 2.10 1.25
N ALA A 149 3.89 3.24 0.59
CA ALA A 149 3.49 4.49 1.25
C ALA A 149 2.12 4.36 1.92
N PHE A 150 1.14 3.76 1.25
CA PHE A 150 -0.19 3.50 1.82
C PHE A 150 -0.12 2.56 3.03
N VAL A 151 0.59 1.43 2.91
CA VAL A 151 0.73 0.48 4.03
C VAL A 151 1.49 1.10 5.20
N LYS A 152 2.53 1.88 4.93
CA LYS A 152 3.27 2.62 5.96
C LYS A 152 2.36 3.62 6.69
N TRP A 153 1.57 4.37 5.96
CA TRP A 153 0.59 5.30 6.51
C TRP A 153 -0.46 4.55 7.35
N ALA A 154 -1.04 3.46 6.84
CA ALA A 154 -2.00 2.64 7.56
C ALA A 154 -1.41 2.05 8.85
N ARG A 155 -0.13 1.67 8.84
CA ARG A 155 0.60 1.19 10.02
C ARG A 155 0.81 2.31 11.05
N GLN A 156 1.16 3.51 10.61
CA GLN A 156 1.30 4.68 11.50
C GLN A 156 0.00 5.04 12.21
N HIS A 157 -1.15 4.83 11.54
CA HIS A 157 -2.50 5.01 12.11
C HIS A 157 -3.04 3.75 12.79
N GLN A 158 -2.20 2.75 12.98
CA GLN A 158 -2.53 1.51 13.68
C GLN A 158 -3.68 0.70 13.05
N TYR A 159 -3.91 0.85 11.75
CA TYR A 159 -4.88 0.05 11.00
C TYR A 159 -4.36 -1.33 10.62
N THR A 160 -3.04 -1.52 10.54
CA THR A 160 -2.39 -2.78 10.21
C THR A 160 -1.00 -2.88 10.82
N SER A 161 -0.49 -4.09 11.00
CA SER A 161 0.92 -4.36 11.36
C SER A 161 1.74 -4.85 10.17
N LEU A 162 1.16 -4.90 8.98
CA LEU A 162 1.78 -5.45 7.78
C LEU A 162 3.09 -4.73 7.42
N ARG A 163 4.13 -5.52 7.13
CA ARG A 163 5.47 -5.04 6.67
C ARG A 163 5.86 -5.76 5.40
N PRO A 164 5.34 -5.37 4.25
CA PRO A 164 5.52 -6.08 2.98
C PRO A 164 6.79 -5.65 2.22
N GLU A 165 7.62 -4.80 2.79
CA GLU A 165 8.72 -4.11 2.11
C GLU A 165 9.71 -5.07 1.44
N ASP A 166 10.00 -6.22 2.08
CA ASP A 166 10.94 -7.23 1.58
C ASP A 166 10.28 -8.33 0.75
N GLU A 167 8.97 -8.50 0.89
CA GLU A 167 8.22 -9.58 0.24
C GLU A 167 7.69 -9.18 -1.14
N VAL A 168 7.35 -7.90 -1.33
CA VAL A 168 6.78 -7.38 -2.57
C VAL A 168 7.90 -6.93 -3.50
N VAL A 169 8.04 -7.60 -4.64
CA VAL A 169 9.13 -7.37 -5.60
C VAL A 169 8.60 -7.04 -6.99
N VAL A 170 9.33 -6.19 -7.71
CA VAL A 170 8.99 -5.87 -9.10
C VAL A 170 9.34 -7.06 -10.00
N PRO A 171 8.41 -7.50 -10.89
CA PRO A 171 8.65 -8.61 -11.81
C PRO A 171 9.96 -8.45 -12.61
N LYS A 172 10.79 -9.50 -12.63
CA LYS A 172 12.13 -9.46 -13.27
C LYS A 172 12.08 -9.21 -14.79
N GLY A 173 11.02 -9.67 -15.46
CA GLY A 173 10.82 -9.49 -16.90
C GLY A 173 10.44 -8.06 -17.34
N ALA A 174 10.24 -7.13 -16.39
CA ALA A 174 9.86 -5.77 -16.70
C ALA A 174 10.97 -5.01 -17.44
N ARG A 175 10.64 -4.46 -18.60
CA ARG A 175 11.59 -3.74 -19.46
C ARG A 175 12.13 -2.49 -18.80
N THR A 176 13.44 -2.32 -18.83
CA THR A 176 14.09 -1.06 -18.49
C THR A 176 14.29 -0.27 -19.79
N LYS A 177 13.63 0.90 -19.89
CA LYS A 177 13.93 1.81 -21.01
C LYS A 177 15.21 2.56 -20.65
N GLY A 178 16.26 2.38 -21.46
CA GLY A 178 17.45 3.22 -21.40
C GLY A 178 17.10 4.68 -21.66
N LYS A 179 17.79 5.59 -21.02
CA LYS A 179 17.72 7.02 -21.39
C LYS A 179 18.32 7.15 -22.78
N ARG A 180 17.56 7.71 -23.72
CA ARG A 180 18.14 8.15 -24.98
C ARG A 180 19.00 9.39 -24.67
N ILE A 181 20.29 9.28 -24.85
CA ILE A 181 21.19 10.42 -24.81
C ILE A 181 21.03 11.12 -26.16
N LEU A 182 20.83 12.43 -26.15
CA LEU A 182 20.83 13.21 -27.38
C LEU A 182 22.20 13.00 -28.06
N GLN A 183 22.17 12.55 -29.31
CA GLN A 183 23.41 12.44 -30.10
C GLN A 183 23.96 13.85 -30.35
N PRO A 184 25.30 14.01 -30.49
CA PRO A 184 25.93 15.31 -30.70
C PRO A 184 25.28 16.10 -31.86
N ASP A 185 24.91 15.43 -32.94
CA ASP A 185 24.27 16.07 -34.09
C ASP A 185 22.85 16.55 -33.78
N SER A 186 22.07 15.78 -33.03
CA SER A 186 20.74 16.21 -32.56
C SER A 186 20.83 17.39 -31.60
N LEU A 187 21.87 17.42 -30.75
CA LEU A 187 22.15 18.54 -29.85
C LEU A 187 22.53 19.79 -30.64
N ARG A 188 23.35 19.65 -31.68
CA ARG A 188 23.76 20.74 -32.57
C ARG A 188 22.57 21.36 -33.30
N ILE A 189 21.66 20.52 -33.82
CA ILE A 189 20.41 20.98 -34.46
C ILE A 189 19.55 21.73 -33.42
N LEU A 190 19.38 21.21 -32.22
CA LEU A 190 18.57 21.83 -31.18
C LEU A 190 19.13 23.19 -30.73
N LEU A 191 20.46 23.34 -30.68
CA LEU A 191 21.12 24.60 -30.33
C LEU A 191 21.15 25.60 -31.47
N SER A 192 20.99 25.16 -32.72
CA SER A 192 21.00 26.03 -33.91
C SER A 192 19.58 26.39 -34.40
N THR A 193 18.52 25.94 -33.70
CA THR A 193 17.14 26.16 -34.13
C THR A 193 16.51 27.21 -33.23
N ASP A 194 16.17 28.35 -33.83
CA ASP A 194 15.49 29.46 -33.14
C ASP A 194 13.95 29.29 -33.10
N THR A 195 13.46 28.14 -33.58
CA THR A 195 12.05 27.83 -33.63
C THR A 195 11.70 26.70 -32.70
N ARG A 196 10.55 26.78 -32.05
CA ARG A 196 9.96 25.71 -31.24
C ARG A 196 8.54 25.39 -31.67
N VAL A 197 8.18 24.12 -31.58
CA VAL A 197 6.81 23.69 -31.86
C VAL A 197 6.04 23.60 -30.53
N ILE A 198 5.06 24.48 -30.36
CA ILE A 198 4.16 24.48 -29.20
C ILE A 198 2.76 24.07 -29.68
N ARG A 199 2.26 22.93 -29.20
CA ARG A 199 0.92 22.40 -29.52
C ARG A 199 0.62 22.31 -31.03
N GLY A 200 1.62 21.94 -31.84
CA GLY A 200 1.48 21.82 -33.29
C GLY A 200 1.61 23.12 -34.07
N LYS A 201 1.90 24.23 -33.41
CA LYS A 201 2.25 25.51 -34.09
C LYS A 201 3.76 25.73 -33.99
N VAL A 202 4.35 26.22 -35.07
CA VAL A 202 5.74 26.67 -35.11
C VAL A 202 5.75 28.16 -34.73
N GLU A 203 6.48 28.49 -33.68
CA GLU A 203 6.68 29.89 -33.26
C GLU A 203 8.17 30.21 -33.31
N ASP A 204 8.50 31.35 -33.89
CA ASP A 204 9.88 31.85 -33.86
C ASP A 204 10.19 32.42 -32.46
N ASP A 205 11.28 31.96 -31.85
CA ASP A 205 11.68 32.40 -30.52
C ASP A 205 12.66 33.57 -30.65
N GLU A 206 12.08 34.80 -30.80
CA GLU A 206 12.87 36.02 -30.95
C GLU A 206 13.66 36.42 -29.69
N ASN A 207 13.59 35.67 -28.60
CA ASN A 207 14.17 36.04 -27.29
C ASN A 207 15.26 35.09 -26.78
N ILE A 208 15.98 34.39 -27.66
CA ILE A 208 17.18 33.61 -27.24
C ILE A 208 18.43 34.46 -27.53
N HIS A 209 18.70 35.43 -26.64
CA HIS A 209 20.01 36.07 -26.51
C HIS A 209 20.43 36.12 -25.08
#